data_92a0f81d2cafa459a84fd1f170a13437
#
_entry.id   92a0f81d2cafa459a84fd1f170a13437
#
_cell.length_a   1.000
_cell.length_b   1.000
_cell.length_c   1.000
_cell.angle_alpha   90.00
_cell.angle_beta   90.00
_cell.angle_gamma   90.00
#
_symmetry.space_group_name_H-M   'P 1'
#
loop_
_entity.id
_entity.type
_entity.pdbx_description
1 polymer ?
#
loop_
_entity_poly.entity_id
_entity_poly.type
_entity_poly.pdbx_seq_one_letter_code
_entity_poly.pdbx_strand_id
1 'polypeptide(L)'
;MGRLYRPVRRTAATPIYTIGAASRLTGIPIWTLRWIERHGLLRPSRTRGHQRLYTDGDMNRLREVRALMEQKVNLAGIRVIIRMRSTVGANSGLR
;
A
#
# COMPACT_ATOMS: atom_id res chain seq x y z
N MET A 1 -13.16 2.87 36.78
CA MET A 1 -13.12 2.77 36.28
C MET A 1 -13.33 2.45 35.50
N GLY A 2 -13.36 2.40 35.41
CA GLY A 2 -13.56 1.86 34.64
C GLY A 2 -13.68 1.87 33.31
N ARG A 3 -13.48 2.59 32.96
CA ARG A 3 -13.54 2.69 31.75
C ARG A 3 -12.91 1.74 31.25
N LEU A 4 -13.28 1.28 30.65
CA LEU A 4 -12.74 0.24 29.98
C LEU A 4 -12.15 0.71 28.74
N TYR A 5 -10.92 1.05 28.75
CA TYR A 5 -10.23 1.36 27.54
C TYR A 5 -9.91 0.05 26.82
N ARG A 6 -10.42 -0.06 25.61
CA ARG A 6 -10.09 -1.16 24.77
C ARG A 6 -9.37 -0.65 23.57
N PRO A 7 -8.07 -0.83 23.49
CA PRO A 7 -7.34 -0.40 22.32
C PRO A 7 -7.84 -1.15 21.09
N VAL A 8 -8.00 -0.42 19.99
CA VAL A 8 -8.34 -1.05 18.72
C VAL A 8 -7.19 -1.91 18.28
N ARG A 9 -7.48 -3.17 17.98
CA ARG A 9 -6.44 -4.07 17.55
C ARG A 9 -6.00 -3.68 16.14
N ARG A 10 -4.72 -3.39 15.98
CA ARG A 10 -4.17 -3.05 14.69
C ARG A 10 -3.90 -4.31 13.90
N THR A 11 -4.38 -4.34 12.67
CA THR A 11 -4.09 -5.43 11.74
C THR A 11 -3.44 -4.85 10.50
N ALA A 12 -3.01 -5.73 9.58
CA ALA A 12 -2.44 -5.30 8.32
C ALA A 12 -3.44 -4.50 7.46
N ALA A 13 -4.72 -4.59 7.78
CA ALA A 13 -5.76 -3.88 7.04
C ALA A 13 -6.20 -2.57 7.71
N THR A 14 -5.59 -2.20 8.82
CA THR A 14 -5.94 -0.95 9.51
C THR A 14 -5.33 0.25 8.78
N PRO A 15 -6.15 1.21 8.30
CA PRO A 15 -5.61 2.36 7.55
C PRO A 15 -5.08 3.41 8.54
N ILE A 16 -3.78 3.62 8.56
CA ILE A 16 -3.14 4.50 9.54
C ILE A 16 -2.09 5.45 8.98
N TYR A 17 -1.57 5.21 7.77
CA TYR A 17 -0.50 6.03 7.25
C TYR A 17 -1.01 7.06 6.24
N THR A 18 -0.67 8.33 6.45
CA THR A 18 -0.97 9.37 5.46
C THR A 18 -0.02 9.21 4.27
N ILE A 19 -0.34 9.87 3.15
CA ILE A 19 0.53 9.80 1.98
C ILE A 19 1.92 10.36 2.28
N GLY A 20 2.00 11.40 3.11
CA GLY A 20 3.29 11.94 3.53
C GLY A 20 4.10 10.93 4.32
N ALA A 21 3.46 10.25 5.29
CA ALA A 21 4.13 9.23 6.07
C ALA A 21 4.54 8.04 5.19
N ALA A 22 3.65 7.61 4.30
CA ALA A 22 3.96 6.51 3.39
C ALA A 22 5.17 6.86 2.52
N SER A 23 5.23 8.09 2.02
CA SER A 23 6.36 8.53 1.21
C SER A 23 7.66 8.50 2.01
N ARG A 24 7.63 9.04 3.22
CA ARG A 24 8.84 9.08 4.06
C ARG A 24 9.32 7.68 4.44
N LEU A 25 8.40 6.81 4.79
CA LEU A 25 8.77 5.48 5.29
C LEU A 25 9.23 4.55 4.18
N THR A 26 8.71 4.71 2.98
CA THR A 26 9.08 3.84 1.85
C THR A 26 10.16 4.45 0.98
N GLY A 27 10.36 5.76 1.06
CA GLY A 27 11.28 6.44 0.15
C GLY A 27 10.71 6.66 -1.24
N ILE A 28 9.42 6.43 -1.43
CA ILE A 28 8.77 6.62 -2.72
C ILE A 28 8.21 8.04 -2.77
N PRO A 29 8.54 8.83 -3.82
CA PRO A 29 8.01 10.19 -3.92
C PRO A 29 6.49 10.21 -3.97
N ILE A 30 5.89 11.26 -3.45
CA ILE A 30 4.44 11.39 -3.42
C ILE A 30 3.83 11.30 -4.82
N TRP A 31 4.48 11.89 -5.84
CA TRP A 31 3.94 11.84 -7.18
C TRP A 31 3.89 10.40 -7.71
N THR A 32 4.83 9.56 -7.28
CA THR A 32 4.82 8.14 -7.65
C THR A 32 3.70 7.41 -6.93
N LEU A 33 3.45 7.75 -5.66
CA LEU A 33 2.34 7.14 -4.93
C LEU A 33 1.01 7.47 -5.60
N ARG A 34 0.85 8.70 -6.09
CA ARG A 34 -0.35 9.08 -6.83
C ARG A 34 -0.47 8.33 -8.15
N TRP A 35 0.65 8.12 -8.81
CA TRP A 35 0.68 7.34 -10.05
C TRP A 35 0.24 5.90 -9.77
N ILE A 36 0.75 5.32 -8.70
CA ILE A 36 0.42 3.95 -8.29
C ILE A 36 -1.08 3.80 -8.07
N GLU A 37 -1.67 4.74 -7.37
CA GLU A 37 -3.11 4.73 -7.12
C GLU A 37 -3.88 4.88 -8.43
N ARG A 38 -3.47 5.82 -9.26
CA ARG A 38 -4.14 6.13 -10.51
C ARG A 38 -4.18 4.92 -11.44
N HIS A 39 -3.16 4.09 -11.38
CA HIS A 39 -3.08 2.91 -12.22
C HIS A 39 -3.58 1.64 -11.55
N GLY A 40 -4.24 1.79 -10.41
CA GLY A 40 -4.94 0.69 -9.78
C GLY A 40 -4.07 -0.33 -9.08
N LEU A 41 -2.81 -0.01 -8.79
CA LEU A 41 -1.92 -0.93 -8.07
C LEU A 41 -2.25 -0.99 -6.59
N LEU A 42 -2.69 0.13 -6.04
CA LEU A 42 -3.14 0.23 -4.67
C LEU A 42 -4.32 1.17 -4.61
N ARG A 43 -5.24 0.89 -3.70
CA ARG A 43 -6.38 1.75 -3.45
C ARG A 43 -6.43 2.08 -1.98
N PRO A 44 -5.73 3.14 -1.57
CA PRO A 44 -5.75 3.52 -0.16
C PRO A 44 -7.15 3.95 0.26
N SER A 45 -7.46 3.74 1.53
CA SER A 45 -8.69 4.25 2.10
C SER A 45 -8.67 5.76 2.11
N ARG A 46 -9.84 6.37 2.26
CA ARG A 46 -9.96 7.83 2.33
C ARG A 46 -10.67 8.22 3.61
N THR A 47 -10.21 9.29 4.22
CA THR A 47 -10.92 9.90 5.33
C THR A 47 -12.13 10.67 4.79
N ARG A 48 -12.94 11.22 5.68
CA ARG A 48 -14.04 12.08 5.28
C ARG A 48 -13.58 13.28 4.48
N GLY A 49 -12.37 13.78 4.75
CA GLY A 49 -11.79 14.89 4.00
C GLY A 49 -11.08 14.44 2.74
N HIS A 50 -11.30 13.21 2.31
CA HIS A 50 -10.71 12.64 1.10
C HIS A 50 -9.18 12.47 1.17
N GLN A 51 -8.62 12.45 2.38
CA GLN A 51 -7.21 12.18 2.57
C GLN A 51 -6.94 10.68 2.42
N ARG A 52 -5.86 10.35 1.75
CA ARG A 52 -5.45 8.96 1.58
C ARG A 52 -4.90 8.40 2.88
N LEU A 53 -5.28 7.17 3.20
CA LEU A 53 -4.72 6.44 4.34
C LEU A 53 -4.30 5.06 3.87
N TYR A 54 -3.07 4.71 4.17
CA TYR A 54 -2.47 3.44 3.79
C TYR A 54 -2.42 2.49 4.98
N THR A 55 -2.52 1.20 4.70
CA THR A 55 -2.44 0.14 5.70
C THR A 55 -1.04 -0.42 5.76
N ASP A 56 -0.76 -1.26 6.76
CA ASP A 56 0.51 -1.99 6.80
C ASP A 56 0.67 -2.88 5.57
N GLY A 57 -0.43 -3.49 5.13
CA GLY A 57 -0.41 -4.30 3.91
C GLY A 57 -0.04 -3.47 2.70
N ASP A 58 -0.60 -2.25 2.61
CA ASP A 58 -0.24 -1.33 1.54
C ASP A 58 1.24 -0.98 1.60
N MET A 59 1.75 -0.74 2.81
CA MET A 59 3.16 -0.39 2.98
C MET A 59 4.07 -1.53 2.51
N ASN A 60 3.69 -2.77 2.77
CA ASN A 60 4.45 -3.91 2.28
C ASN A 60 4.44 -3.96 0.75
N ARG A 61 3.29 -3.70 0.14
CA ARG A 61 3.19 -3.64 -1.32
C ARG A 61 4.05 -2.51 -1.88
N LEU A 62 4.05 -1.36 -1.21
CA LEU A 62 4.87 -0.23 -1.64
C LEU A 62 6.36 -0.56 -1.55
N ARG A 63 6.76 -1.34 -0.56
CA ARG A 63 8.16 -1.76 -0.46
C ARG A 63 8.55 -2.68 -1.62
N GLU A 64 7.64 -3.53 -2.08
CA GLU A 64 7.89 -4.31 -3.29
C GLU A 64 8.10 -3.42 -4.49
N VAL A 65 7.24 -2.39 -4.63
CA VAL A 65 7.38 -1.43 -5.73
C VAL A 65 8.73 -0.73 -5.65
N ARG A 66 9.12 -0.30 -4.44
CA ARG A 66 10.39 0.39 -4.26
C ARG A 66 11.56 -0.51 -4.66
N ALA A 67 11.53 -1.78 -4.27
CA ALA A 67 12.59 -2.72 -4.61
C ALA A 67 12.70 -2.88 -6.13
N LEU A 68 11.57 -2.93 -6.83
CA LEU A 68 11.58 -3.04 -8.28
C LEU A 68 12.12 -1.76 -8.94
N MET A 69 11.79 -0.61 -8.36
CA MET A 69 12.35 0.66 -8.84
C MET A 69 13.86 0.69 -8.72
N GLU A 70 14.38 0.16 -7.63
CA GLU A 70 15.83 0.07 -7.42
C GLU A 70 16.50 -0.85 -8.42
N GLN A 71 15.77 -1.83 -8.94
CA GLN A 71 16.27 -2.71 -9.97
C GLN A 71 16.10 -2.13 -11.37
N LYS A 72 15.78 -0.83 -11.45
CA LYS A 72 15.63 -0.12 -12.73
C LYS A 72 14.44 -0.59 -13.56
N VAL A 73 13.47 -1.23 -12.94
CA VAL A 73 12.23 -1.58 -13.63
C VAL A 73 11.38 -0.32 -13.73
N ASN A 74 10.91 0.02 -14.92
CA ASN A 74 10.10 1.22 -15.07
C ASN A 74 8.69 0.99 -14.50
N LEU A 75 7.95 2.08 -14.33
CA LEU A 75 6.64 1.99 -13.66
C LEU A 75 5.65 1.10 -14.41
N ALA A 76 5.69 1.10 -15.73
CA ALA A 76 4.80 0.23 -16.51
C ALA A 76 5.11 -1.24 -16.25
N GLY A 77 6.41 -1.59 -16.20
CA GLY A 77 6.83 -2.95 -15.88
C GLY A 77 6.47 -3.35 -14.47
N ILE A 78 6.62 -2.43 -13.52
CA ILE A 78 6.23 -2.68 -12.13
C ILE A 78 4.74 -3.01 -12.05
N ARG A 79 3.92 -2.25 -12.76
CA ARG A 79 2.49 -2.49 -12.78
C ARG A 79 2.17 -3.91 -13.24
N VAL A 80 2.84 -4.38 -14.28
CA VAL A 80 2.63 -5.73 -14.78
C VAL A 80 3.06 -6.76 -13.74
N ILE A 81 4.26 -6.59 -13.17
CA ILE A 81 4.81 -7.55 -12.20
C ILE A 81 3.92 -7.65 -10.97
N ILE A 82 3.51 -6.51 -10.42
CA ILE A 82 2.68 -6.51 -9.23
C ILE A 82 1.34 -7.18 -9.52
N ARG A 83 0.76 -6.91 -10.68
CA ARG A 83 -0.50 -7.52 -11.06
C ARG A 83 -0.36 -9.03 -11.20
N MET A 84 0.72 -9.49 -11.79
CA MET A 84 0.98 -10.92 -11.94
C MET A 84 1.15 -11.60 -10.58
N ARG A 85 1.89 -10.96 -9.67
CA ARG A 85 2.07 -11.51 -8.32
C ARG A 85 0.76 -11.64 -7.57
N SER A 86 -0.11 -10.64 -7.71
CA SER A 86 -1.42 -10.68 -7.08
C SER A 86 -2.27 -11.82 -7.62
N THR A 87 -2.24 -12.00 -8.94
CA THR A 87 -2.99 -13.08 -9.58
C THR A 87 -2.47 -14.45 -9.15
N VAL A 88 -1.16 -14.61 -9.14
CA VAL A 88 -0.55 -15.87 -8.71
C VAL A 88 -0.91 -16.15 -7.25
N GLY A 89 -0.84 -15.14 -6.39
CA GLY A 89 -1.19 -15.30 -4.99
C GLY A 89 -2.65 -15.71 -4.83
N ALA A 90 -3.55 -15.10 -5.60
CA ALA A 90 -4.96 -15.44 -5.55
C ALA A 90 -5.19 -16.86 -6.05
N ASN A 91 -4.50 -17.24 -7.11
CA ASN A 91 -4.67 -18.58 -7.68
C ASN A 91 -4.12 -19.66 -6.78
N SER A 92 -3.02 -19.39 -6.10
CA SER A 92 -2.43 -20.41 -5.24
C SER A 92 -3.35 -20.78 -4.09
N GLY A 93 -4.27 -19.91 -3.71
CA GLY A 93 -5.24 -20.24 -2.70
C GLY A 93 -6.31 -21.22 -3.17
N LEU A 94 -6.34 -21.51 -4.44
CA LEU A 94 -7.33 -22.40 -4.98
C LEU A 94 -6.89 -23.86 -4.99
N ARG A 95 -5.70 -24.10 -4.55
CA ARG A 95 -5.21 -25.47 -4.55
C ARG A 95 -5.62 -26.27 -3.36
#